data_30f8ec10532b466f13070022743e38d3
#
_entry.id   30f8ec10532b466f13070022743e38d3
#
_cell.length_a   1.000
_cell.length_b   1.000
_cell.length_c   1.000
_cell.angle_alpha   90.00
_cell.angle_beta   90.00
_cell.angle_gamma   90.00
#
_symmetry.space_group_name_H-M   'P 1'
#
loop_
_entity.id
_entity.type
_entity.pdbx_description
1 polymer ?
#
loop_
_entity_poly.entity_id
_entity_poly.type
_entity_poly.pdbx_seq_one_letter_code
_entity_poly.pdbx_strand_id
1 'polypeptide(L)'
;MGIVILAALGCAQDEGNEKPSTTGTPVEPPPEPSADLSRNIQKTGLTIDLSTMTGTAVIDLAGSLTGTGASFEAAGLEIQGVSRAEGPLKWSLAQGQLDVGVPKSQGSAQITIDYKFKEQAQFEGLMAKGSTLVWPTFCGNLFPCHSDPADGTTFELTVTGTPAGMMTLYPPAIGIDVPSYQIAWATGSYTKLDIGTTFQGTHLVAYYLPGGGTDAQNGTAKLVDIMNFYETMLAGYPFGGEAGAIAVDWGATAYGGMEHHPLWHVSTLAMGDPWIQAHEAAHAWFGDGVRPACWEDFVLSEGTVSYLEARAITEVLGADEGTKVWSHYQTRLNKAMAEAASKIAWPEGCGEVDILKDLFGDIAYMKGAFFFRALEAKVGKAKLDPSLKAFFLKHKGKAAHFQDLLDIVKSVAGYDPSACAAAWLRSEAVPAEQVCP
;
A
#
# COMPACT_ATOMS: atom_id res chain seq x y z
N MET A 1 -43.71 66.37 -35.64
CA MET A 1 -43.32 67.50 -36.46
C MET A 1 -41.80 67.47 -36.55
N GLY A 2 -41.25 67.33 -37.77
CA GLY A 2 -39.84 67.42 -38.06
C GLY A 2 -39.26 66.14 -38.74
N ILE A 3 -39.57 66.09 -40.05
CA ILE A 3 -38.90 65.17 -41.01
C ILE A 3 -37.58 65.80 -41.43
N VAL A 4 -36.50 65.08 -41.50
CA VAL A 4 -35.38 65.36 -42.40
C VAL A 4 -34.84 64.03 -42.96
N ILE A 5 -34.85 63.99 -44.28
CA ILE A 5 -34.30 63.03 -45.21
C ILE A 5 -32.87 63.46 -45.52
N LEU A 6 -31.89 62.50 -45.57
CA LEU A 6 -30.73 62.62 -46.49
C LEU A 6 -30.06 61.26 -46.61
N ALA A 7 -30.11 60.68 -47.68
CA ALA A 7 -29.21 60.46 -48.83
C ALA A 7 -28.10 59.40 -48.54
N ALA A 8 -28.21 58.30 -49.29
CA ALA A 8 -27.25 57.21 -49.42
C ALA A 8 -26.04 57.65 -50.27
N LEU A 9 -24.85 57.25 -49.83
CA LEU A 9 -23.66 57.11 -50.65
C LEU A 9 -23.07 55.70 -50.40
N GLY A 10 -23.06 54.90 -51.45
CA GLY A 10 -22.49 53.62 -51.47
C GLY A 10 -20.96 53.66 -51.48
N CYS A 11 -20.33 52.80 -50.68
CA CYS A 11 -18.94 52.38 -50.85
C CYS A 11 -18.92 50.87 -50.96
N ALA A 12 -18.27 50.39 -52.01
CA ALA A 12 -18.05 48.98 -52.28
C ALA A 12 -17.28 48.30 -51.11
N GLN A 13 -17.80 47.18 -50.64
CA GLN A 13 -17.08 46.31 -49.73
C GLN A 13 -16.21 45.37 -50.54
N ASP A 14 -14.91 45.48 -50.32
CA ASP A 14 -13.89 44.49 -50.71
C ASP A 14 -14.01 43.32 -49.77
N GLU A 15 -14.53 42.19 -50.25
CA GLU A 15 -14.58 40.94 -49.47
C GLU A 15 -13.19 40.33 -49.40
N GLY A 16 -12.40 40.77 -48.42
CA GLY A 16 -11.18 40.13 -48.00
C GLY A 16 -11.49 38.78 -47.36
N ASN A 17 -11.23 37.70 -48.06
CA ASN A 17 -11.33 36.32 -47.62
C ASN A 17 -10.19 36.02 -46.62
N GLU A 18 -10.35 36.44 -45.35
CA GLU A 18 -9.45 36.04 -44.26
C GLU A 18 -9.71 34.57 -43.93
N LYS A 19 -8.81 33.68 -44.37
CA LYS A 19 -8.68 32.34 -43.84
C LYS A 19 -8.41 32.44 -42.30
N PRO A 20 -9.14 31.71 -41.45
CA PRO A 20 -8.79 31.65 -40.04
C PRO A 20 -7.36 31.11 -39.90
N SER A 21 -6.47 31.97 -39.40
CA SER A 21 -5.11 31.59 -39.03
C SER A 21 -5.19 30.70 -37.82
N THR A 22 -5.12 29.39 -37.99
CA THR A 22 -4.87 28.44 -36.93
C THR A 22 -3.40 28.52 -36.56
N THR A 23 -3.00 29.53 -35.80
CA THR A 23 -1.73 29.57 -35.12
C THR A 23 -1.85 28.69 -33.86
N GLY A 24 -1.96 27.39 -34.04
CA GLY A 24 -1.63 26.44 -32.97
C GLY A 24 -0.16 26.64 -32.66
N THR A 25 0.16 26.96 -31.42
CA THR A 25 1.53 26.94 -30.93
C THR A 25 2.15 25.57 -31.30
N PRO A 26 3.31 25.55 -32.00
CA PRO A 26 3.93 24.28 -32.33
C PRO A 26 4.11 23.45 -31.05
N VAL A 27 3.53 22.27 -31.01
CA VAL A 27 3.77 21.32 -29.91
C VAL A 27 5.24 20.92 -29.98
N GLU A 28 5.99 21.27 -28.95
CA GLU A 28 7.39 20.91 -28.85
C GLU A 28 7.52 19.37 -28.90
N PRO A 29 8.44 18.82 -29.70
CA PRO A 29 8.61 17.36 -29.76
C PRO A 29 8.96 16.81 -28.38
N PRO A 30 8.46 15.59 -28.03
CA PRO A 30 8.74 14.99 -26.73
C PRO A 30 10.26 14.83 -26.54
N PRO A 31 10.79 15.11 -25.35
CA PRO A 31 12.19 14.95 -25.02
C PRO A 31 12.63 13.48 -25.14
N GLU A 32 13.93 13.25 -25.22
CA GLU A 32 14.49 11.91 -25.14
C GLU A 32 14.22 11.31 -23.76
N PRO A 33 14.09 9.98 -23.66
CA PRO A 33 13.95 9.28 -22.39
C PRO A 33 15.14 9.61 -21.47
N SER A 34 14.87 9.85 -20.20
CA SER A 34 15.91 10.04 -19.20
C SER A 34 15.47 9.46 -17.86
N ALA A 35 16.40 8.81 -17.17
CA ALA A 35 16.13 8.19 -15.89
C ALA A 35 15.80 9.24 -14.82
N ASP A 36 14.64 9.09 -14.16
CA ASP A 36 14.23 9.87 -13.00
C ASP A 36 13.20 9.09 -12.16
N LEU A 37 13.67 8.23 -11.26
CA LEU A 37 12.82 7.52 -10.28
C LEU A 37 12.34 8.42 -9.14
N SER A 38 12.93 9.63 -9.00
CA SER A 38 12.53 10.57 -7.95
C SER A 38 11.27 11.39 -8.30
N ARG A 39 10.78 11.28 -9.55
CA ARG A 39 9.58 11.99 -9.98
C ARG A 39 8.33 11.32 -9.39
N ASN A 40 7.81 11.90 -8.34
CA ASN A 40 6.73 11.34 -7.52
C ASN A 40 5.47 11.02 -8.34
N ILE A 41 4.94 9.81 -8.15
CA ILE A 41 3.64 9.38 -8.66
C ILE A 41 2.56 9.86 -7.69
N GLN A 42 1.62 10.69 -8.15
CA GLN A 42 0.54 11.24 -7.32
C GLN A 42 -0.73 10.39 -7.40
N LYS A 43 -0.97 9.78 -8.56
CA LYS A 43 -2.13 8.92 -8.79
C LYS A 43 -1.81 7.87 -9.85
N THR A 44 -2.31 6.66 -9.66
CA THR A 44 -2.26 5.57 -10.62
C THR A 44 -3.66 5.05 -10.89
N GLY A 45 -4.16 5.24 -12.12
CA GLY A 45 -5.39 4.64 -12.62
C GLY A 45 -5.07 3.42 -13.47
N LEU A 46 -5.56 2.24 -13.10
CA LEU A 46 -5.31 0.98 -13.80
C LEU A 46 -6.58 0.44 -14.44
N THR A 47 -6.51 0.09 -15.71
CA THR A 47 -7.51 -0.73 -16.39
C THR A 47 -6.84 -2.02 -16.83
N ILE A 48 -7.29 -3.14 -16.30
CA ILE A 48 -6.72 -4.48 -16.51
C ILE A 48 -7.73 -5.34 -17.28
N ASP A 49 -7.28 -6.05 -18.31
CA ASP A 49 -8.07 -7.08 -18.98
C ASP A 49 -7.39 -8.45 -18.79
N LEU A 50 -8.01 -9.30 -17.95
CA LEU A 50 -7.51 -10.64 -17.64
C LEU A 50 -7.60 -11.60 -18.82
N SER A 51 -8.52 -11.37 -19.78
CA SER A 51 -8.72 -12.26 -20.93
C SER A 51 -7.59 -12.10 -21.99
N THR A 52 -7.01 -10.91 -22.07
CA THR A 52 -5.94 -10.57 -23.01
C THR A 52 -4.60 -10.37 -22.33
N MET A 53 -4.56 -10.36 -21.01
CA MET A 53 -3.39 -10.05 -20.19
C MET A 53 -2.78 -8.70 -20.55
N THR A 54 -3.64 -7.70 -20.73
CA THR A 54 -3.24 -6.32 -21.06
C THR A 54 -3.63 -5.36 -19.96
N GLY A 55 -2.89 -4.28 -19.85
CA GLY A 55 -3.18 -3.18 -18.92
C GLY A 55 -2.95 -1.83 -19.56
N THR A 56 -3.71 -0.86 -19.11
CA THR A 56 -3.48 0.57 -19.35
C THR A 56 -3.31 1.26 -18.00
N ALA A 57 -2.17 1.90 -17.78
CA ALA A 57 -1.90 2.73 -16.61
C ALA A 57 -1.97 4.22 -16.99
N VAL A 58 -2.87 4.96 -16.35
CA VAL A 58 -2.95 6.42 -16.41
C VAL A 58 -2.31 6.97 -15.14
N ILE A 59 -1.15 7.60 -15.27
CA ILE A 59 -0.32 8.02 -14.15
C ILE A 59 -0.22 9.53 -14.10
N ASP A 60 -0.59 10.12 -12.95
CA ASP A 60 -0.37 11.53 -12.65
C ASP A 60 0.97 11.68 -11.93
N LEU A 61 1.89 12.39 -12.56
CA LEU A 61 3.24 12.68 -12.06
C LEU A 61 3.29 14.08 -11.48
N ALA A 62 4.06 14.28 -10.43
CA ALA A 62 4.38 15.61 -9.94
C ALA A 62 5.06 16.45 -11.03
N GLY A 63 4.83 17.78 -10.99
CA GLY A 63 5.49 18.71 -11.86
C GLY A 63 7.02 18.72 -11.64
N SER A 64 7.78 18.92 -12.72
CA SER A 64 9.23 19.10 -12.65
C SER A 64 9.66 20.25 -13.57
N LEU A 65 10.37 21.21 -13.01
CA LEU A 65 10.97 22.35 -13.77
C LEU A 65 12.41 22.07 -14.20
N THR A 66 13.05 21.08 -13.58
CA THR A 66 14.47 20.77 -13.78
C THR A 66 14.66 19.54 -14.66
N GLY A 67 13.86 18.49 -14.47
CA GLY A 67 13.96 17.21 -15.18
C GLY A 67 12.97 17.06 -16.34
N THR A 68 13.34 16.27 -17.34
CA THR A 68 12.49 15.86 -18.48
C THR A 68 12.29 14.34 -18.51
N GLY A 69 12.54 13.65 -17.39
CA GLY A 69 12.39 12.20 -17.26
C GLY A 69 11.25 11.83 -16.32
N ALA A 70 10.83 10.59 -16.44
CA ALA A 70 10.13 9.81 -15.43
C ALA A 70 10.50 8.35 -15.66
N SER A 71 10.78 7.63 -14.58
CA SER A 71 11.13 6.21 -14.67
C SER A 71 10.17 5.37 -13.85
N PHE A 72 9.97 4.12 -14.27
CA PHE A 72 9.08 3.17 -13.62
C PHE A 72 9.74 1.79 -13.59
N GLU A 73 9.50 1.03 -12.56
CA GLU A 73 9.74 -0.41 -12.56
C GLU A 73 8.74 -1.09 -13.51
N ALA A 74 9.25 -1.95 -14.38
CA ALA A 74 8.47 -2.60 -15.43
C ALA A 74 9.10 -3.94 -15.86
N ALA A 75 9.74 -4.67 -14.95
CA ALA A 75 10.54 -5.85 -15.23
C ALA A 75 9.76 -7.00 -15.91
N GLY A 76 8.47 -7.16 -15.55
CA GLY A 76 7.60 -8.21 -16.11
C GLY A 76 6.70 -7.75 -17.25
N LEU A 77 6.85 -6.51 -17.73
CA LEU A 77 5.94 -5.89 -18.68
C LEU A 77 6.50 -5.86 -20.11
N GLU A 78 5.60 -6.01 -21.10
CA GLU A 78 5.85 -5.72 -22.51
C GLU A 78 5.15 -4.39 -22.84
N ILE A 79 5.91 -3.28 -22.87
CA ILE A 79 5.36 -1.96 -23.14
C ILE A 79 4.91 -1.87 -24.61
N GLN A 80 3.68 -1.49 -24.84
CA GLN A 80 3.06 -1.35 -26.17
C GLN A 80 3.10 0.11 -26.65
N GLY A 81 3.04 1.06 -25.73
CA GLY A 81 3.07 2.48 -26.03
C GLY A 81 3.07 3.35 -24.80
N VAL A 82 3.60 4.55 -24.96
CA VAL A 82 3.52 5.61 -23.93
C VAL A 82 3.06 6.89 -24.60
N SER A 83 2.07 7.55 -24.02
CA SER A 83 1.46 8.75 -24.60
C SER A 83 1.01 9.75 -23.53
N ARG A 84 0.64 10.92 -23.97
CA ARG A 84 -0.11 11.95 -23.23
C ARG A 84 -1.20 12.52 -24.14
N ALA A 85 -2.02 13.42 -23.64
CA ALA A 85 -3.13 13.99 -24.43
C ALA A 85 -2.68 14.61 -25.77
N GLU A 86 -1.47 15.17 -25.86
CA GLU A 86 -0.91 15.80 -27.04
C GLU A 86 -0.27 14.83 -28.03
N GLY A 87 -0.11 13.56 -27.64
CA GLY A 87 0.43 12.52 -28.53
C GLY A 87 1.44 11.59 -27.87
N PRO A 88 2.12 10.75 -28.67
CA PRO A 88 3.05 9.75 -28.17
C PRO A 88 4.28 10.39 -27.52
N LEU A 89 4.81 9.74 -26.49
CA LEU A 89 6.06 10.07 -25.83
C LEU A 89 7.17 9.11 -26.28
N LYS A 90 8.42 9.57 -26.20
CA LYS A 90 9.59 8.71 -26.36
C LYS A 90 9.83 7.93 -25.08
N TRP A 91 10.18 6.68 -25.20
CA TRP A 91 10.48 5.81 -24.07
C TRP A 91 11.54 4.76 -24.42
N SER A 92 12.18 4.21 -23.40
CA SER A 92 13.07 3.06 -23.49
C SER A 92 12.85 2.13 -22.30
N LEU A 93 12.95 0.83 -22.55
CA LEU A 93 12.88 -0.20 -21.49
C LEU A 93 14.21 -0.95 -21.48
N ALA A 94 14.92 -0.86 -20.35
CA ALA A 94 16.20 -1.54 -20.17
C ALA A 94 16.32 -2.06 -18.73
N GLN A 95 16.76 -3.29 -18.56
CA GLN A 95 16.98 -3.92 -17.26
C GLN A 95 15.78 -3.85 -16.30
N GLY A 96 14.56 -3.87 -16.86
CA GLY A 96 13.32 -3.80 -16.04
C GLY A 96 12.89 -2.38 -15.65
N GLN A 97 13.61 -1.35 -16.09
CA GLN A 97 13.26 0.06 -15.89
C GLN A 97 12.74 0.67 -17.20
N LEU A 98 11.55 1.27 -17.12
CA LEU A 98 10.95 2.05 -18.19
C LEU A 98 11.28 3.53 -17.97
N ASP A 99 12.08 4.12 -18.84
CA ASP A 99 12.37 5.54 -18.86
C ASP A 99 11.50 6.24 -19.91
N VAL A 100 10.86 7.35 -19.54
CA VAL A 100 9.95 8.12 -20.39
C VAL A 100 10.42 9.56 -20.49
N GLY A 101 10.44 10.10 -21.72
CA GLY A 101 10.68 11.52 -21.97
C GLY A 101 9.42 12.36 -21.70
N VAL A 102 9.32 12.93 -20.51
CA VAL A 102 8.19 13.77 -20.08
C VAL A 102 8.62 15.24 -20.06
N PRO A 103 7.95 16.15 -20.81
CA PRO A 103 8.30 17.56 -20.77
C PRO A 103 8.26 18.18 -19.39
N LYS A 104 9.07 19.23 -19.19
CA LYS A 104 9.03 20.03 -17.96
C LYS A 104 7.66 20.68 -17.79
N SER A 105 7.14 20.70 -16.58
CA SER A 105 5.86 21.33 -16.25
C SER A 105 5.89 21.88 -14.82
N GLN A 106 5.17 22.98 -14.58
CA GLN A 106 4.93 23.51 -13.23
C GLN A 106 3.87 22.70 -12.49
N GLY A 107 2.87 22.20 -13.20
CA GLY A 107 1.79 21.36 -12.68
C GLY A 107 2.03 19.88 -12.95
N SER A 108 1.13 19.05 -12.46
CA SER A 108 1.12 17.61 -12.73
C SER A 108 1.17 17.33 -14.24
N ALA A 109 1.84 16.25 -14.59
CA ALA A 109 1.85 15.71 -15.94
C ALA A 109 1.15 14.36 -15.93
N GLN A 110 0.15 14.16 -16.79
CA GLN A 110 -0.51 12.87 -16.95
C GLN A 110 0.09 12.12 -18.13
N ILE A 111 0.43 10.87 -17.94
CA ILE A 111 0.88 9.95 -18.99
C ILE A 111 0.02 8.69 -18.99
N THR A 112 -0.09 8.08 -20.16
CA THR A 112 -0.76 6.78 -20.35
C THR A 112 0.25 5.78 -20.86
N ILE A 113 0.32 4.61 -20.22
CA ILE A 113 1.19 3.51 -20.56
C ILE A 113 0.33 2.30 -20.88
N ASP A 114 0.38 1.82 -22.11
CA ASP A 114 -0.26 0.58 -22.55
C ASP A 114 0.76 -0.55 -22.53
N TYR A 115 0.39 -1.69 -21.94
CA TYR A 115 1.32 -2.79 -21.72
C TYR A 115 0.63 -4.15 -21.71
N LYS A 116 1.43 -5.22 -21.82
CA LYS A 116 1.02 -6.58 -21.47
C LYS A 116 1.78 -7.04 -20.25
N PHE A 117 1.14 -7.89 -19.48
CA PHE A 117 1.73 -8.60 -18.34
C PHE A 117 1.49 -10.11 -18.50
N LYS A 118 2.02 -10.91 -17.58
CA LYS A 118 1.90 -12.38 -17.63
C LYS A 118 1.72 -12.94 -16.22
N GLU A 119 1.21 -14.16 -16.14
CA GLU A 119 1.23 -14.94 -14.90
C GLU A 119 2.65 -15.18 -14.42
N GLN A 120 2.84 -15.17 -13.11
CA GLN A 120 4.08 -15.47 -12.42
C GLN A 120 4.00 -16.81 -11.72
N ALA A 121 5.10 -17.54 -11.70
CA ALA A 121 5.18 -18.85 -11.03
C ALA A 121 5.31 -18.72 -9.50
N GLN A 122 5.79 -17.58 -9.02
CA GLN A 122 6.02 -17.27 -7.62
C GLN A 122 5.11 -16.11 -7.16
N PHE A 123 5.21 -15.70 -5.89
CA PHE A 123 4.48 -14.58 -5.31
C PHE A 123 5.04 -13.21 -5.76
N GLU A 124 5.09 -12.97 -7.07
CA GLU A 124 5.77 -11.84 -7.70
C GLU A 124 4.89 -11.14 -8.75
N GLY A 125 3.58 -11.27 -8.68
CA GLY A 125 2.67 -10.71 -9.68
C GLY A 125 1.30 -11.37 -9.67
N LEU A 126 0.66 -11.52 -10.85
CA LEU A 126 -0.54 -12.33 -11.02
C LEU A 126 -0.17 -13.82 -11.00
N MET A 127 -0.76 -14.56 -10.09
CA MET A 127 -0.54 -16.00 -9.97
C MET A 127 -1.60 -16.79 -10.75
N ALA A 128 -1.24 -18.01 -11.21
CA ALA A 128 -2.12 -18.89 -12.00
C ALA A 128 -3.48 -19.20 -11.37
N LYS A 129 -3.63 -19.06 -10.04
CA LYS A 129 -4.90 -19.21 -9.32
C LYS A 129 -5.71 -17.91 -9.23
N GLY A 130 -5.33 -16.86 -9.96
CA GLY A 130 -6.10 -15.63 -10.15
C GLY A 130 -5.94 -14.57 -9.07
N SER A 131 -5.13 -14.76 -8.03
CA SER A 131 -4.78 -13.73 -7.07
C SER A 131 -3.47 -13.04 -7.44
N THR A 132 -3.31 -11.79 -7.04
CA THR A 132 -2.07 -11.04 -7.19
C THR A 132 -1.34 -10.90 -5.87
N LEU A 133 -0.01 -10.84 -5.92
CA LEU A 133 0.85 -10.43 -4.82
C LEU A 133 2.10 -9.80 -5.43
N VAL A 134 2.38 -8.55 -5.10
CA VAL A 134 3.51 -7.78 -5.66
C VAL A 134 4.42 -7.20 -4.58
N TRP A 135 4.18 -7.57 -3.32
CA TRP A 135 5.04 -7.21 -2.20
C TRP A 135 6.40 -7.96 -2.28
N PRO A 136 7.51 -7.37 -1.90
CA PRO A 136 7.69 -5.95 -1.55
C PRO A 136 8.05 -5.07 -2.76
N THR A 137 8.66 -5.63 -3.82
CA THR A 137 9.30 -4.90 -4.92
C THR A 137 8.94 -5.44 -6.30
N PHE A 138 7.81 -6.17 -6.39
CA PHE A 138 7.41 -6.86 -7.62
C PHE A 138 6.29 -6.18 -8.39
N CYS A 139 5.90 -4.96 -8.02
CA CYS A 139 4.82 -4.24 -8.72
C CYS A 139 5.10 -4.09 -10.22
N GLY A 140 6.36 -3.94 -10.63
CA GLY A 140 6.79 -3.88 -12.03
C GLY A 140 6.59 -5.17 -12.83
N ASN A 141 6.11 -6.25 -12.21
CA ASN A 141 5.64 -7.45 -12.92
C ASN A 141 4.14 -7.40 -13.26
N LEU A 142 3.42 -6.39 -12.76
CA LEU A 142 1.96 -6.27 -12.90
C LEU A 142 1.52 -4.95 -13.54
N PHE A 143 2.16 -3.85 -13.18
CA PHE A 143 1.91 -2.51 -13.74
C PHE A 143 3.15 -1.61 -13.57
N PRO A 144 3.30 -0.52 -14.37
CA PRO A 144 4.39 0.44 -14.17
C PRO A 144 4.25 1.17 -12.82
N CYS A 145 5.29 1.14 -11.98
CA CYS A 145 5.20 1.58 -10.58
C CYS A 145 6.53 2.06 -10.00
N HIS A 146 6.48 2.52 -8.75
CA HIS A 146 7.63 2.59 -7.85
C HIS A 146 7.38 1.65 -6.66
N SER A 147 8.33 0.79 -6.33
CA SER A 147 8.22 -0.14 -5.20
C SER A 147 8.79 0.41 -3.89
N ASP A 148 9.43 1.58 -3.91
CA ASP A 148 9.89 2.24 -2.69
C ASP A 148 8.68 2.48 -1.75
N PRO A 149 8.69 1.98 -0.51
CA PRO A 149 7.56 2.13 0.41
C PRO A 149 7.27 3.60 0.75
N ALA A 150 8.24 4.50 0.61
CA ALA A 150 8.04 5.94 0.78
C ALA A 150 7.21 6.57 -0.35
N ASP A 151 7.26 6.01 -1.56
CA ASP A 151 6.56 6.56 -2.73
C ASP A 151 5.12 6.07 -2.77
N GLY A 152 4.25 6.74 -2.03
CA GLY A 152 2.82 6.45 -2.00
C GLY A 152 2.06 7.15 -3.11
N THR A 153 1.00 6.50 -3.57
CA THR A 153 0.10 7.00 -4.59
C THR A 153 -1.35 6.66 -4.27
N THR A 154 -2.29 7.46 -4.73
CA THR A 154 -3.72 7.08 -4.73
C THR A 154 -4.02 6.21 -5.94
N PHE A 155 -5.02 5.32 -5.83
CA PHE A 155 -5.35 4.38 -6.90
C PHE A 155 -6.79 4.43 -7.36
N GLU A 156 -6.99 4.20 -8.66
CA GLU A 156 -8.23 3.74 -9.26
C GLU A 156 -7.96 2.44 -10.00
N LEU A 157 -8.82 1.45 -9.85
CA LEU A 157 -8.66 0.13 -10.46
C LEU A 157 -9.96 -0.33 -11.12
N THR A 158 -9.84 -0.79 -12.36
CA THR A 158 -10.90 -1.49 -13.10
C THR A 158 -10.33 -2.78 -13.66
N VAL A 159 -10.94 -3.92 -13.31
CA VAL A 159 -10.54 -5.24 -13.83
C VAL A 159 -11.69 -5.82 -14.67
N THR A 160 -11.37 -6.20 -15.88
CA THR A 160 -12.27 -6.82 -16.87
C THR A 160 -11.76 -8.18 -17.29
N GLY A 161 -12.51 -8.89 -18.16
CA GLY A 161 -12.09 -10.20 -18.66
C GLY A 161 -12.14 -11.32 -17.62
N THR A 162 -12.89 -11.15 -16.53
CA THR A 162 -13.10 -12.20 -15.51
C THR A 162 -13.65 -13.48 -16.16
N PRO A 163 -13.06 -14.67 -15.88
CA PRO A 163 -13.55 -15.93 -16.42
C PRO A 163 -15.03 -16.21 -16.05
N ALA A 164 -15.76 -16.88 -16.96
CA ALA A 164 -17.17 -17.17 -16.77
C ALA A 164 -17.41 -17.97 -15.48
N GLY A 165 -18.38 -17.55 -14.67
CA GLY A 165 -18.74 -18.17 -13.39
C GLY A 165 -17.82 -17.81 -12.22
N MET A 166 -16.87 -16.91 -12.43
CA MET A 166 -16.01 -16.34 -11.38
C MET A 166 -16.36 -14.87 -11.15
N MET A 167 -15.86 -14.31 -10.06
CA MET A 167 -15.83 -12.88 -9.80
C MET A 167 -14.40 -12.46 -9.50
N THR A 168 -14.07 -11.22 -9.84
CA THR A 168 -12.81 -10.60 -9.46
C THR A 168 -13.07 -9.55 -8.39
N LEU A 169 -12.47 -9.73 -7.23
CA LEU A 169 -12.62 -8.89 -6.05
C LEU A 169 -11.43 -7.93 -5.93
N TYR A 170 -11.70 -6.64 -5.87
CA TYR A 170 -10.69 -5.59 -5.76
C TYR A 170 -11.34 -4.29 -5.26
N PRO A 171 -10.58 -3.38 -4.63
CA PRO A 171 -11.06 -2.04 -4.34
C PRO A 171 -11.09 -1.21 -5.63
N PRO A 172 -12.22 -0.60 -6.01
CA PRO A 172 -12.28 0.24 -7.22
C PRO A 172 -11.49 1.54 -7.09
N ALA A 173 -11.21 1.98 -5.85
CA ALA A 173 -10.36 3.12 -5.56
C ALA A 173 -9.77 3.02 -4.15
N ILE A 174 -8.56 3.57 -3.99
CA ILE A 174 -7.92 3.83 -2.69
C ILE A 174 -7.57 5.33 -2.67
N GLY A 175 -8.28 6.08 -1.81
CA GLY A 175 -8.27 7.55 -1.78
C GLY A 175 -7.22 8.17 -0.86
N ILE A 176 -6.36 7.38 -0.25
CA ILE A 176 -5.18 7.84 0.50
C ILE A 176 -3.92 7.31 -0.18
N ASP A 177 -2.79 7.96 0.04
CA ASP A 177 -1.52 7.49 -0.51
C ASP A 177 -1.11 6.18 0.17
N VAL A 178 -0.90 5.14 -0.63
CA VAL A 178 -0.47 3.81 -0.20
C VAL A 178 0.71 3.32 -1.04
N PRO A 179 1.51 2.36 -0.56
CA PRO A 179 2.58 1.79 -1.37
C PRO A 179 2.01 0.98 -2.54
N SER A 180 2.79 0.85 -3.60
CA SER A 180 2.35 0.18 -4.84
C SER A 180 1.91 -1.27 -4.64
N TYR A 181 2.42 -1.97 -3.63
CA TYR A 181 2.03 -3.35 -3.35
C TYR A 181 0.61 -3.51 -2.80
N GLN A 182 -0.03 -2.41 -2.36
CA GLN A 182 -1.44 -2.40 -1.92
C GLN A 182 -2.42 -2.72 -3.05
N ILE A 183 -2.05 -2.51 -4.30
CA ILE A 183 -2.91 -2.85 -5.43
C ILE A 183 -2.94 -4.35 -5.63
N ALA A 184 -4.09 -4.94 -5.33
CA ALA A 184 -4.31 -6.36 -5.46
C ALA A 184 -5.74 -6.68 -5.90
N TRP A 185 -5.90 -7.86 -6.49
CA TRP A 185 -7.19 -8.49 -6.76
C TRP A 185 -7.12 -10.00 -6.58
N ALA A 186 -8.29 -10.60 -6.41
CA ALA A 186 -8.42 -12.04 -6.39
C ALA A 186 -9.61 -12.48 -7.25
N THR A 187 -9.40 -13.43 -8.14
CA THR A 187 -10.40 -13.99 -9.04
C THR A 187 -10.75 -15.41 -8.61
N GLY A 188 -12.04 -15.73 -8.47
CA GLY A 188 -12.48 -17.05 -8.04
C GLY A 188 -13.99 -17.18 -7.93
N SER A 189 -14.46 -18.38 -7.58
CA SER A 189 -15.88 -18.66 -7.31
C SER A 189 -16.21 -18.34 -5.85
N TYR A 190 -16.18 -17.05 -5.51
CA TYR A 190 -16.36 -16.58 -4.14
C TYR A 190 -17.81 -16.59 -3.67
N THR A 191 -17.99 -16.81 -2.37
CA THR A 191 -19.22 -16.52 -1.62
C THR A 191 -18.92 -15.40 -0.63
N LYS A 192 -19.79 -14.39 -0.56
CA LYS A 192 -19.71 -13.29 0.40
C LYS A 192 -20.33 -13.71 1.73
N LEU A 193 -19.63 -13.46 2.84
CA LEU A 193 -20.10 -13.49 4.21
C LEU A 193 -20.19 -12.05 4.72
N ASP A 194 -21.38 -11.64 5.14
CA ASP A 194 -21.58 -10.40 5.88
C ASP A 194 -21.23 -10.65 7.36
N ILE A 195 -20.27 -9.89 7.90
CA ILE A 195 -19.78 -10.08 9.27
C ILE A 195 -20.47 -9.09 10.23
N GLY A 196 -20.74 -7.86 9.77
CA GLY A 196 -21.37 -6.82 10.58
C GLY A 196 -20.74 -5.46 10.37
N THR A 197 -21.04 -4.52 11.29
CA THR A 197 -20.59 -3.13 11.17
C THR A 197 -20.01 -2.66 12.50
N THR A 198 -18.89 -1.94 12.45
CA THR A 198 -18.26 -1.36 13.63
C THR A 198 -19.06 -0.17 14.19
N PHE A 199 -18.73 0.29 15.39
CA PHE A 199 -19.37 1.48 15.99
C PHE A 199 -19.12 2.76 15.19
N GLN A 200 -18.04 2.84 14.41
CA GLN A 200 -17.73 3.98 13.57
C GLN A 200 -18.28 3.85 12.15
N GLY A 201 -18.98 2.74 11.86
CA GLY A 201 -19.71 2.55 10.61
C GLY A 201 -18.94 1.78 9.52
N THR A 202 -17.78 1.19 9.82
CA THR A 202 -17.06 0.33 8.89
C THR A 202 -17.80 -1.00 8.74
N HIS A 203 -18.30 -1.29 7.55
CA HIS A 203 -18.98 -2.56 7.22
C HIS A 203 -17.94 -3.65 6.92
N LEU A 204 -18.04 -4.79 7.60
CA LEU A 204 -17.08 -5.88 7.50
C LEU A 204 -17.64 -7.05 6.73
N VAL A 205 -16.82 -7.57 5.81
CA VAL A 205 -17.17 -8.69 4.93
C VAL A 205 -16.02 -9.70 4.86
N ALA A 206 -16.37 -10.94 4.50
CA ALA A 206 -15.36 -11.91 4.08
C ALA A 206 -15.81 -12.58 2.77
N TYR A 207 -14.84 -12.89 1.93
CA TYR A 207 -15.07 -13.67 0.72
C TYR A 207 -14.31 -14.99 0.82
N TYR A 208 -14.99 -16.09 0.61
CA TYR A 208 -14.39 -17.42 0.72
C TYR A 208 -14.66 -18.29 -0.50
N LEU A 209 -13.74 -19.20 -0.79
CA LEU A 209 -13.84 -20.18 -1.86
C LEU A 209 -14.72 -21.36 -1.44
N PRO A 210 -15.22 -22.19 -2.40
CA PRO A 210 -16.05 -23.35 -2.10
C PRO A 210 -15.42 -24.25 -1.03
N GLY A 211 -16.21 -24.58 0.00
CA GLY A 211 -15.76 -25.37 1.15
C GLY A 211 -15.18 -24.56 2.32
N GLY A 212 -14.81 -23.29 2.13
CA GLY A 212 -14.16 -22.46 3.15
C GLY A 212 -15.10 -21.71 4.11
N GLY A 213 -16.41 -21.92 4.03
CA GLY A 213 -17.38 -21.14 4.80
C GLY A 213 -17.25 -21.25 6.32
N THR A 214 -16.93 -22.44 6.84
CA THR A 214 -16.71 -22.65 8.28
C THR A 214 -15.47 -21.91 8.76
N ASP A 215 -14.37 -21.97 8.00
CA ASP A 215 -13.13 -21.27 8.36
C ASP A 215 -13.34 -19.75 8.30
N ALA A 216 -14.01 -19.24 7.27
CA ALA A 216 -14.36 -17.83 7.19
C ALA A 216 -15.18 -17.36 8.40
N GLN A 217 -16.20 -18.12 8.81
CA GLN A 217 -17.00 -17.80 10.00
C GLN A 217 -16.17 -17.84 11.28
N ASN A 218 -15.34 -18.86 11.47
CA ASN A 218 -14.53 -19.01 12.67
C ASN A 218 -13.48 -17.88 12.81
N GLY A 219 -12.70 -17.62 11.74
CA GLY A 219 -11.65 -16.61 11.77
C GLY A 219 -12.18 -15.19 11.93
N THR A 220 -13.38 -14.91 11.39
CA THR A 220 -13.97 -13.57 11.46
C THR A 220 -15.02 -13.39 12.55
N ALA A 221 -15.29 -14.41 13.39
CA ALA A 221 -16.32 -14.36 14.43
C ALA A 221 -16.18 -13.19 15.41
N LYS A 222 -14.99 -12.67 15.59
CA LYS A 222 -14.65 -11.53 16.48
C LYS A 222 -14.11 -10.29 15.75
N LEU A 223 -14.16 -10.28 14.43
CA LEU A 223 -13.56 -9.22 13.64
C LEU A 223 -14.21 -7.85 13.89
N VAL A 224 -15.53 -7.78 14.12
CA VAL A 224 -16.19 -6.51 14.50
C VAL A 224 -15.64 -5.98 15.82
N ASP A 225 -15.46 -6.84 16.81
CA ASP A 225 -14.95 -6.44 18.13
C ASP A 225 -13.46 -6.00 18.01
N ILE A 226 -12.65 -6.70 17.23
CA ILE A 226 -11.26 -6.38 16.95
C ILE A 226 -11.14 -5.01 16.25
N MET A 227 -11.92 -4.79 15.20
CA MET A 227 -11.92 -3.51 14.48
C MET A 227 -12.39 -2.36 15.37
N ASN A 228 -13.43 -2.57 16.19
CA ASN A 228 -13.88 -1.59 17.20
C ASN A 228 -12.75 -1.24 18.19
N PHE A 229 -11.95 -2.22 18.60
CA PHE A 229 -10.78 -1.98 19.46
C PHE A 229 -9.77 -1.06 18.76
N TYR A 230 -9.38 -1.36 17.50
CA TYR A 230 -8.43 -0.53 16.75
C TYR A 230 -8.97 0.87 16.48
N GLU A 231 -10.20 1.00 16.02
CA GLU A 231 -10.83 2.29 15.74
C GLU A 231 -10.93 3.17 17.00
N THR A 232 -11.18 2.57 18.15
CA THR A 232 -11.25 3.29 19.43
C THR A 232 -9.86 3.73 19.90
N MET A 233 -8.90 2.82 19.82
CA MET A 233 -7.53 3.04 20.30
C MET A 233 -6.79 4.05 19.43
N LEU A 234 -6.93 3.95 18.11
CA LEU A 234 -6.16 4.72 17.14
C LEU A 234 -7.01 5.84 16.51
N ALA A 235 -7.85 5.49 15.54
CA ALA A 235 -8.78 6.38 14.85
C ALA A 235 -9.70 5.53 13.95
N GLY A 236 -10.73 6.15 13.35
CA GLY A 236 -11.58 5.49 12.36
C GLY A 236 -10.79 4.88 11.21
N TYR A 237 -11.34 3.82 10.65
CA TYR A 237 -10.74 3.07 9.54
C TYR A 237 -10.42 3.99 8.35
N PRO A 238 -9.19 3.97 7.80
CA PRO A 238 -8.77 4.99 6.83
C PRO A 238 -9.14 4.69 5.37
N PHE A 239 -9.54 3.45 5.04
CA PHE A 239 -9.69 2.98 3.65
C PHE A 239 -11.14 2.96 3.15
N GLY A 240 -12.06 3.66 3.80
CA GLY A 240 -13.45 3.78 3.36
C GLY A 240 -14.46 3.09 4.26
N GLY A 241 -15.67 2.85 3.73
CA GLY A 241 -16.80 2.34 4.53
C GLY A 241 -16.95 0.81 4.56
N GLU A 242 -16.18 0.07 3.78
CA GLU A 242 -16.17 -1.40 3.77
C GLU A 242 -14.74 -1.92 3.95
N ALA A 243 -14.58 -2.98 4.72
CA ALA A 243 -13.31 -3.66 4.93
C ALA A 243 -13.52 -5.17 5.09
N GLY A 244 -12.47 -5.97 4.91
CA GLY A 244 -12.59 -7.39 5.18
C GLY A 244 -11.55 -8.27 4.49
N ALA A 245 -11.76 -9.58 4.58
CA ALA A 245 -10.83 -10.59 4.13
C ALA A 245 -11.29 -11.28 2.83
N ILE A 246 -10.33 -11.60 1.97
CA ILE A 246 -10.51 -12.49 0.82
C ILE A 246 -9.69 -13.74 1.03
N ALA A 247 -10.31 -14.92 1.07
CA ALA A 247 -9.59 -16.19 1.10
C ALA A 247 -8.93 -16.45 -0.26
N VAL A 248 -7.61 -16.65 -0.28
CA VAL A 248 -6.84 -16.93 -1.49
C VAL A 248 -6.13 -18.29 -1.39
N ASP A 249 -6.11 -19.05 -2.47
CA ASP A 249 -5.41 -20.33 -2.51
C ASP A 249 -3.96 -20.14 -2.95
N TRP A 250 -3.11 -19.81 -2.00
CA TRP A 250 -1.66 -19.69 -2.22
C TRP A 250 -0.89 -21.01 -2.09
N GLY A 251 -1.56 -22.09 -1.65
CA GLY A 251 -0.92 -23.38 -1.39
C GLY A 251 -0.27 -23.46 0.00
N ALA A 252 0.43 -24.56 0.28
CA ALA A 252 0.91 -24.91 1.62
C ALA A 252 2.16 -24.15 2.12
N THR A 253 2.86 -23.45 1.23
CA THR A 253 4.15 -22.78 1.56
C THR A 253 4.03 -21.26 1.55
N ALA A 254 2.82 -20.73 1.58
CA ALA A 254 2.55 -19.32 1.44
C ALA A 254 2.46 -18.57 2.77
N TYR A 255 2.35 -17.25 2.66
CA TYR A 255 2.03 -16.32 3.74
C TYR A 255 0.71 -16.69 4.43
N GLY A 256 0.55 -16.28 5.71
CA GLY A 256 -0.74 -16.38 6.42
C GLY A 256 -1.76 -15.41 5.85
N GLY A 257 -1.35 -14.17 5.68
CA GLY A 257 -2.13 -13.09 5.09
C GLY A 257 -1.25 -12.08 4.35
N MET A 258 -1.90 -11.06 3.81
CA MET A 258 -1.29 -9.91 3.15
C MET A 258 -2.26 -8.71 3.22
N GLU A 259 -1.75 -7.60 3.65
CA GLU A 259 -2.45 -6.39 4.08
C GLU A 259 -3.09 -5.54 2.94
N HIS A 260 -3.56 -6.13 1.88
CA HIS A 260 -4.19 -5.41 0.75
C HIS A 260 -5.51 -4.71 1.15
N HIS A 261 -5.42 -3.59 1.87
CA HIS A 261 -6.61 -2.83 2.29
C HIS A 261 -7.35 -2.16 1.10
N PRO A 262 -8.68 -2.09 1.17
CA PRO A 262 -9.60 -2.50 2.25
C PRO A 262 -9.94 -3.99 2.30
N LEU A 263 -9.51 -4.81 1.35
CA LEU A 263 -9.83 -6.25 1.27
C LEU A 263 -8.52 -7.05 1.36
N TRP A 264 -8.05 -7.28 2.59
CA TRP A 264 -6.82 -8.04 2.79
C TRP A 264 -6.95 -9.50 2.37
N HIS A 265 -5.89 -10.04 1.81
CA HIS A 265 -5.86 -11.42 1.38
C HIS A 265 -5.42 -12.34 2.52
N VAL A 266 -6.09 -13.46 2.69
CA VAL A 266 -5.75 -14.48 3.70
C VAL A 266 -5.66 -15.84 3.02
N SER A 267 -4.59 -16.59 3.28
CA SER A 267 -4.48 -17.96 2.80
C SER A 267 -5.71 -18.79 3.21
N THR A 268 -6.22 -19.63 2.31
CA THR A 268 -7.28 -20.58 2.65
C THR A 268 -6.94 -21.44 3.85
N LEU A 269 -5.67 -21.70 4.10
CA LEU A 269 -5.18 -22.48 5.25
C LEU A 269 -5.17 -21.69 6.58
N ALA A 270 -5.19 -20.36 6.50
CA ALA A 270 -5.16 -19.45 7.65
C ALA A 270 -6.50 -18.72 7.87
N MET A 271 -7.46 -18.89 6.96
CA MET A 271 -8.73 -18.13 6.98
C MET A 271 -9.52 -18.30 8.27
N GLY A 272 -9.37 -19.45 8.95
CA GLY A 272 -10.01 -19.76 10.23
C GLY A 272 -9.29 -19.22 11.46
N ASP A 273 -8.15 -18.56 11.31
CA ASP A 273 -7.36 -18.05 12.42
C ASP A 273 -7.68 -16.59 12.74
N PRO A 274 -8.28 -16.27 13.91
CA PRO A 274 -8.58 -14.89 14.29
C PRO A 274 -7.33 -14.03 14.55
N TRP A 275 -6.17 -14.62 14.81
CA TRP A 275 -4.93 -13.87 15.00
C TRP A 275 -4.47 -13.26 13.68
N ILE A 276 -4.49 -14.05 12.59
CA ILE A 276 -4.18 -13.55 11.25
C ILE A 276 -5.16 -12.43 10.85
N GLN A 277 -6.46 -12.61 11.11
CA GLN A 277 -7.44 -11.55 10.83
C GLN A 277 -7.15 -10.26 11.61
N ALA A 278 -6.73 -10.37 12.87
CA ALA A 278 -6.35 -9.23 13.69
C ALA A 278 -5.07 -8.56 13.19
N HIS A 279 -4.08 -9.36 12.75
CA HIS A 279 -2.83 -8.87 12.18
C HIS A 279 -3.08 -8.04 10.93
N GLU A 280 -3.70 -8.65 9.91
CA GLU A 280 -3.94 -7.97 8.63
C GLU A 280 -4.82 -6.72 8.81
N ALA A 281 -5.83 -6.78 9.68
CA ALA A 281 -6.67 -5.63 9.97
C ALA A 281 -5.89 -4.44 10.58
N ALA A 282 -4.87 -4.70 11.42
CA ALA A 282 -4.08 -3.66 12.08
C ALA A 282 -3.19 -2.86 11.11
N HIS A 283 -2.80 -3.46 9.98
CA HIS A 283 -2.04 -2.79 8.93
C HIS A 283 -2.75 -1.56 8.36
N ALA A 284 -4.07 -1.47 8.48
CA ALA A 284 -4.80 -0.26 8.11
C ALA A 284 -4.24 1.01 8.77
N TRP A 285 -3.62 0.90 9.93
CA TRP A 285 -3.02 2.03 10.65
C TRP A 285 -1.50 2.07 10.53
N PHE A 286 -0.82 0.91 10.53
CA PHE A 286 0.65 0.82 10.49
C PHE A 286 1.09 -0.16 9.39
N GLY A 287 1.87 0.32 8.45
CA GLY A 287 2.26 -0.37 7.22
C GLY A 287 1.63 0.29 6.00
N ASP A 288 0.31 0.43 6.00
CA ASP A 288 -0.45 1.01 4.89
C ASP A 288 -0.97 2.41 5.21
N GLY A 289 -1.67 2.57 6.33
CA GLY A 289 -2.18 3.86 6.75
C GLY A 289 -1.09 4.88 7.07
N VAL A 290 0.02 4.42 7.63
CA VAL A 290 1.31 5.11 7.70
C VAL A 290 2.36 4.17 7.14
N ARG A 291 2.97 4.53 6.02
CA ARG A 291 3.99 3.73 5.34
C ARG A 291 5.35 3.86 6.01
N PRO A 292 6.22 2.83 5.98
CA PRO A 292 7.64 3.00 6.25
C PRO A 292 8.28 4.01 5.29
N ALA A 293 9.15 4.87 5.79
CA ALA A 293 9.90 5.81 4.94
C ALA A 293 11.01 5.10 4.16
N CYS A 294 11.43 3.92 4.58
CA CYS A 294 12.30 3.01 3.85
C CYS A 294 12.25 1.62 4.51
N TRP A 295 12.85 0.62 3.88
CA TRP A 295 12.80 -0.75 4.40
C TRP A 295 13.54 -0.96 5.72
N GLU A 296 14.48 -0.11 6.13
CA GLU A 296 15.04 -0.20 7.50
C GLU A 296 13.93 -0.06 8.56
N ASP A 297 12.87 0.69 8.27
CA ASP A 297 11.75 0.94 9.15
C ASP A 297 10.68 -0.18 9.12
N PHE A 298 10.99 -1.36 8.59
CA PHE A 298 10.07 -2.49 8.51
C PHE A 298 9.43 -2.85 9.85
N VAL A 299 10.17 -2.65 10.95
CA VAL A 299 9.65 -2.81 12.31
C VAL A 299 8.50 -1.84 12.64
N LEU A 300 8.39 -0.69 11.95
CA LEU A 300 7.27 0.24 12.09
C LEU A 300 5.96 -0.39 11.61
N SER A 301 6.01 -1.18 10.53
CA SER A 301 4.89 -1.99 10.07
C SER A 301 4.73 -3.21 10.96
N GLU A 302 5.53 -4.23 10.77
CA GLU A 302 5.31 -5.58 11.30
C GLU A 302 5.48 -5.70 12.81
N GLY A 303 6.44 -4.98 13.38
CA GLY A 303 6.64 -4.98 14.81
C GLY A 303 5.50 -4.31 15.56
N THR A 304 5.00 -3.18 15.04
CA THR A 304 3.86 -2.47 15.61
C THR A 304 2.58 -3.28 15.46
N VAL A 305 2.35 -3.84 14.28
CA VAL A 305 1.15 -4.64 13.99
C VAL A 305 1.11 -5.92 14.82
N SER A 306 2.23 -6.63 14.96
CA SER A 306 2.29 -7.79 15.86
C SER A 306 1.97 -7.44 17.32
N TYR A 307 2.41 -6.28 17.81
CA TYR A 307 2.01 -5.80 19.14
C TYR A 307 0.51 -5.48 19.21
N LEU A 308 -0.05 -4.81 18.20
CA LEU A 308 -1.47 -4.46 18.13
C LEU A 308 -2.36 -5.70 18.04
N GLU A 309 -1.95 -6.70 17.25
CA GLU A 309 -2.58 -8.03 17.19
C GLU A 309 -2.68 -8.64 18.59
N ALA A 310 -1.53 -8.78 19.29
CA ALA A 310 -1.50 -9.36 20.64
C ALA A 310 -2.37 -8.57 21.64
N ARG A 311 -2.44 -7.23 21.48
CA ARG A 311 -3.32 -6.37 22.28
C ARG A 311 -4.80 -6.64 21.98
N ALA A 312 -5.19 -6.67 20.69
CA ALA A 312 -6.55 -6.93 20.28
C ALA A 312 -7.03 -8.33 20.74
N ILE A 313 -6.20 -9.34 20.52
CA ILE A 313 -6.50 -10.71 20.98
C ILE A 313 -6.70 -10.75 22.50
N THR A 314 -5.84 -10.08 23.27
CA THR A 314 -5.96 -10.02 24.72
C THR A 314 -7.25 -9.34 25.19
N GLU A 315 -7.59 -8.20 24.59
CA GLU A 315 -8.75 -7.38 25.00
C GLU A 315 -10.09 -7.98 24.51
N VAL A 316 -10.11 -8.60 23.33
CA VAL A 316 -11.33 -9.09 22.68
C VAL A 316 -11.61 -10.57 22.96
N LEU A 317 -10.58 -11.42 22.92
CA LEU A 317 -10.72 -12.86 23.12
C LEU A 317 -10.41 -13.27 24.58
N GLY A 318 -9.82 -12.37 25.37
CA GLY A 318 -9.56 -12.57 26.79
C GLY A 318 -8.10 -12.88 27.14
N ALA A 319 -7.79 -12.80 28.43
CA ALA A 319 -6.43 -12.91 28.95
C ALA A 319 -5.76 -14.27 28.66
N ASP A 320 -6.53 -15.35 28.62
CA ASP A 320 -6.00 -16.69 28.30
C ASP A 320 -5.50 -16.77 26.85
N GLU A 321 -6.25 -16.21 25.90
CA GLU A 321 -5.80 -16.12 24.50
C GLU A 321 -4.61 -15.16 24.36
N GLY A 322 -4.63 -14.04 25.08
CA GLY A 322 -3.49 -13.14 25.14
C GLY A 322 -2.21 -13.84 25.66
N THR A 323 -2.34 -14.72 26.65
CA THR A 323 -1.21 -15.53 27.14
C THR A 323 -0.70 -16.49 26.07
N LYS A 324 -1.59 -17.10 25.29
CA LYS A 324 -1.21 -18.01 24.19
C LYS A 324 -0.47 -17.25 23.08
N VAL A 325 -0.96 -16.09 22.67
CA VAL A 325 -0.31 -15.28 21.64
C VAL A 325 1.11 -14.88 22.06
N TRP A 326 1.30 -14.38 23.28
CA TRP A 326 2.63 -14.01 23.77
C TRP A 326 3.57 -15.23 23.94
N SER A 327 3.03 -16.38 24.32
CA SER A 327 3.81 -17.64 24.41
C SER A 327 4.24 -18.12 23.01
N HIS A 328 3.36 -17.99 22.02
CA HIS A 328 3.67 -18.26 20.63
C HIS A 328 4.75 -17.29 20.10
N TYR A 329 4.62 -16.00 20.37
CA TYR A 329 5.63 -15.00 20.00
C TYR A 329 6.98 -15.26 20.65
N GLN A 330 7.00 -15.68 21.91
CA GLN A 330 8.26 -16.06 22.58
C GLN A 330 8.92 -17.26 21.88
N THR A 331 8.14 -18.22 21.42
CA THR A 331 8.65 -19.38 20.68
C THR A 331 9.24 -18.94 19.33
N ARG A 332 8.52 -18.08 18.59
CA ARG A 332 9.01 -17.49 17.33
C ARG A 332 10.29 -16.68 17.54
N LEU A 333 10.32 -15.82 18.56
CA LEU A 333 11.50 -15.02 18.90
C LEU A 333 12.71 -15.91 19.20
N ASN A 334 12.54 -16.94 20.04
CA ASN A 334 13.63 -17.86 20.40
C ASN A 334 14.17 -18.58 19.17
N LYS A 335 13.30 -19.04 18.28
CA LYS A 335 13.67 -19.67 17.01
C LYS A 335 14.43 -18.69 16.10
N ALA A 336 13.88 -17.49 15.90
CA ALA A 336 14.52 -16.47 15.06
C ALA A 336 15.89 -16.05 15.60
N MET A 337 16.02 -15.89 16.92
CA MET A 337 17.31 -15.59 17.58
C MET A 337 18.35 -16.72 17.43
N ALA A 338 17.91 -17.96 17.23
CA ALA A 338 18.82 -19.08 16.98
C ALA A 338 19.22 -19.19 15.50
N GLU A 339 18.30 -18.93 14.57
CA GLU A 339 18.42 -19.29 13.15
C GLU A 339 18.75 -18.10 12.22
N ALA A 340 18.29 -16.87 12.54
CA ALA A 340 18.47 -15.73 11.66
C ALA A 340 19.93 -15.31 11.50
N ALA A 341 20.32 -14.95 10.27
CA ALA A 341 21.64 -14.46 9.95
C ALA A 341 21.92 -13.08 10.60
N SER A 342 20.96 -12.17 10.53
CA SER A 342 20.96 -10.90 11.28
C SER A 342 19.88 -10.97 12.37
N LYS A 343 20.19 -10.43 13.54
CA LYS A 343 19.26 -10.33 14.67
C LYS A 343 18.84 -8.89 14.95
N ILE A 344 19.20 -7.98 14.05
CA ILE A 344 18.86 -6.56 14.13
C ILE A 344 17.50 -6.38 13.46
N ALA A 345 16.52 -5.88 14.24
CA ALA A 345 15.17 -5.63 13.74
C ALA A 345 15.00 -4.24 13.10
N TRP A 346 15.89 -3.32 13.42
CA TRP A 346 15.92 -1.94 12.90
C TRP A 346 17.36 -1.58 12.52
N PRO A 347 17.85 -2.01 11.34
CA PRO A 347 19.21 -1.72 10.86
C PRO A 347 19.35 -0.23 10.55
N GLU A 348 20.56 0.20 10.14
CA GLU A 348 20.86 1.54 9.63
C GLU A 348 21.11 1.47 8.13
N GLY A 349 20.68 2.49 7.38
CA GLY A 349 20.99 2.61 5.96
C GLY A 349 19.84 2.30 5.02
N CYS A 350 18.86 3.20 4.94
CA CYS A 350 17.63 3.06 4.13
C CYS A 350 17.84 2.52 2.70
N GLY A 351 18.88 2.93 2.00
CA GLY A 351 19.13 2.51 0.62
C GLY A 351 19.91 1.19 0.46
N GLU A 352 20.29 0.54 1.56
CA GLU A 352 21.15 -0.65 1.56
C GLU A 352 20.44 -1.92 2.05
N VAL A 353 19.20 -1.79 2.52
CA VAL A 353 18.43 -2.91 3.08
C VAL A 353 17.70 -3.66 1.98
N ASP A 354 18.08 -4.90 1.75
CA ASP A 354 17.30 -5.87 0.98
C ASP A 354 16.26 -6.51 1.90
N ILE A 355 15.01 -6.07 1.79
CA ILE A 355 13.94 -6.51 2.69
C ILE A 355 13.78 -8.03 2.72
N LEU A 356 13.83 -8.70 1.57
CA LEU A 356 13.61 -10.16 1.50
C LEU A 356 14.76 -10.96 2.13
N LYS A 357 15.96 -10.43 2.04
CA LYS A 357 17.15 -11.11 2.55
C LYS A 357 17.45 -10.73 3.99
N ASP A 358 17.30 -9.45 4.34
CA ASP A 358 17.85 -8.90 5.58
C ASP A 358 16.80 -8.81 6.70
N LEU A 359 15.52 -8.60 6.40
CA LEU A 359 14.49 -8.32 7.39
C LEU A 359 13.26 -9.23 7.29
N PHE A 360 13.00 -9.85 6.13
CA PHE A 360 11.84 -10.72 5.98
C PHE A 360 12.01 -12.00 6.80
N GLY A 361 11.39 -12.00 7.99
CA GLY A 361 11.45 -13.09 8.96
C GLY A 361 11.05 -12.60 10.35
N ASP A 362 11.02 -13.54 11.30
CA ASP A 362 10.46 -13.31 12.65
C ASP A 362 11.21 -12.26 13.49
N ILE A 363 12.40 -11.81 13.09
CA ILE A 363 13.20 -10.85 13.88
C ILE A 363 12.50 -9.50 14.00
N ALA A 364 12.10 -8.87 12.89
CA ALA A 364 11.44 -7.57 12.91
C ALA A 364 10.09 -7.63 13.62
N TYR A 365 9.29 -8.66 13.31
CA TYR A 365 7.99 -8.91 13.94
C TYR A 365 8.11 -9.06 15.45
N MET A 366 8.92 -10.02 15.89
CA MET A 366 8.93 -10.43 17.30
C MET A 366 9.69 -9.46 18.19
N LYS A 367 10.88 -9.00 17.77
CA LYS A 367 11.59 -7.97 18.56
C LYS A 367 10.80 -6.67 18.63
N GLY A 368 10.10 -6.30 17.55
CA GLY A 368 9.19 -5.15 17.53
C GLY A 368 8.03 -5.32 18.50
N ALA A 369 7.32 -6.46 18.46
CA ALA A 369 6.23 -6.74 19.39
C ALA A 369 6.69 -6.70 20.87
N PHE A 370 7.82 -7.32 21.18
CA PHE A 370 8.37 -7.31 22.54
C PHE A 370 8.92 -5.93 22.95
N PHE A 371 9.46 -5.14 22.03
CA PHE A 371 9.82 -3.75 22.28
C PHE A 371 8.60 -2.95 22.74
N PHE A 372 7.49 -3.01 21.99
CA PHE A 372 6.28 -2.29 22.38
C PHE A 372 5.67 -2.81 23.69
N ARG A 373 5.73 -4.11 23.94
CA ARG A 373 5.32 -4.69 25.22
C ARG A 373 6.15 -4.16 26.40
N ALA A 374 7.47 -4.09 26.22
CA ALA A 374 8.37 -3.53 27.21
C ALA A 374 8.13 -2.03 27.43
N LEU A 375 7.88 -1.31 26.35
CA LEU A 375 7.56 0.11 26.38
C LEU A 375 6.22 0.36 27.08
N GLU A 376 5.18 -0.45 26.80
CA GLU A 376 3.90 -0.41 27.52
C GLU A 376 4.10 -0.63 29.02
N ALA A 377 4.89 -1.63 29.41
CA ALA A 377 5.20 -1.92 30.81
C ALA A 377 5.91 -0.72 31.50
N LYS A 378 6.74 0.03 30.75
CA LYS A 378 7.49 1.19 31.26
C LYS A 378 6.62 2.43 31.42
N VAL A 379 5.81 2.76 30.42
CA VAL A 379 5.05 4.04 30.39
C VAL A 379 3.57 3.89 30.73
N GLY A 380 3.04 2.69 30.65
CA GLY A 380 1.62 2.35 30.81
C GLY A 380 0.78 2.59 29.55
N LYS A 381 -0.31 1.81 29.41
CA LYS A 381 -1.29 1.94 28.31
C LYS A 381 -1.80 3.37 28.15
N ALA A 382 -2.12 4.03 29.27
CA ALA A 382 -2.65 5.39 29.31
C ALA A 382 -1.75 6.45 28.65
N LYS A 383 -0.46 6.14 28.42
CA LYS A 383 0.50 7.01 27.74
C LYS A 383 0.90 6.47 26.38
N LEU A 384 1.03 5.15 26.23
CA LEU A 384 1.43 4.56 24.95
C LEU A 384 0.31 4.68 23.90
N ASP A 385 -0.94 4.36 24.26
CA ASP A 385 -2.05 4.42 23.31
C ASP A 385 -2.25 5.83 22.72
N PRO A 386 -2.26 6.93 23.49
CA PRO A 386 -2.28 8.28 22.92
C PRO A 386 -1.06 8.61 22.04
N SER A 387 0.11 8.01 22.32
CA SER A 387 1.31 8.22 21.49
C SER A 387 1.15 7.56 20.11
N LEU A 388 0.68 6.32 20.07
CA LEU A 388 0.40 5.60 18.81
C LEU A 388 -0.69 6.31 18.01
N LYS A 389 -1.75 6.75 18.67
CA LYS A 389 -2.80 7.56 18.04
C LYS A 389 -2.28 8.88 17.47
N ALA A 390 -1.47 9.60 18.22
CA ALA A 390 -0.89 10.88 17.78
C ALA A 390 0.03 10.68 16.57
N PHE A 391 0.82 9.60 16.57
CA PHE A 391 1.66 9.22 15.44
C PHE A 391 0.81 8.95 14.18
N PHE A 392 -0.18 8.08 14.28
CA PHE A 392 -1.07 7.78 13.17
C PHE A 392 -1.74 9.04 12.61
N LEU A 393 -2.34 9.86 13.47
CA LEU A 393 -3.05 11.07 13.03
C LEU A 393 -2.14 12.09 12.33
N LYS A 394 -0.86 12.16 12.73
CA LYS A 394 0.13 13.07 12.13
C LYS A 394 0.61 12.57 10.77
N HIS A 395 0.75 11.25 10.61
CA HIS A 395 1.40 10.66 9.45
C HIS A 395 0.45 9.88 8.53
N LYS A 396 -0.85 9.82 8.83
CA LYS A 396 -1.85 9.14 7.99
C LYS A 396 -1.73 9.55 6.51
N GLY A 397 -1.62 8.56 5.62
CA GLY A 397 -1.42 8.74 4.18
C GLY A 397 -0.03 9.25 3.81
N LYS A 398 0.96 9.10 4.70
CA LYS A 398 2.34 9.55 4.47
C LYS A 398 3.32 8.44 4.84
N ALA A 399 4.55 8.59 4.35
CA ALA A 399 5.68 7.83 4.87
C ALA A 399 6.22 8.45 6.17
N ALA A 400 6.72 7.62 7.07
CA ALA A 400 7.35 8.05 8.31
C ALA A 400 8.48 7.07 8.70
N HIS A 401 9.51 7.59 9.37
CA HIS A 401 10.53 6.78 9.99
C HIS A 401 10.09 6.23 11.34
N PHE A 402 10.63 5.11 11.74
CA PHE A 402 10.42 4.59 13.11
C PHE A 402 10.90 5.60 14.18
N GLN A 403 11.93 6.39 13.88
CA GLN A 403 12.39 7.48 14.73
C GLN A 403 11.30 8.52 15.01
N ASP A 404 10.45 8.85 14.02
CA ASP A 404 9.34 9.80 14.22
C ASP A 404 8.35 9.27 15.28
N LEU A 405 8.14 7.95 15.34
CA LEU A 405 7.30 7.33 16.39
C LEU A 405 7.96 7.45 17.76
N LEU A 406 9.27 7.20 17.86
CA LEU A 406 10.01 7.37 19.12
C LEU A 406 9.94 8.82 19.64
N ASP A 407 10.06 9.80 18.76
CA ASP A 407 9.97 11.22 19.08
C ASP A 407 8.58 11.61 19.58
N ILE A 408 7.53 11.03 19.00
CA ILE A 408 6.14 11.24 19.48
C ILE A 408 5.93 10.58 20.83
N VAL A 409 6.42 9.36 21.05
CA VAL A 409 6.38 8.72 22.37
C VAL A 409 7.08 9.59 23.41
N LYS A 410 8.26 10.12 23.08
CA LYS A 410 8.99 11.04 23.97
C LYS A 410 8.17 12.28 24.32
N SER A 411 7.52 12.87 23.34
CA SER A 411 6.72 14.08 23.50
C SER A 411 5.43 13.84 24.29
N VAL A 412 4.69 12.77 23.99
CA VAL A 412 3.37 12.48 24.53
C VAL A 412 3.44 11.75 25.87
N ALA A 413 4.28 10.70 25.95
CA ALA A 413 4.42 9.90 27.16
C ALA A 413 5.37 10.53 28.20
N GLY A 414 6.22 11.47 27.78
CA GLY A 414 7.23 12.09 28.65
C GLY A 414 8.38 11.14 29.01
N TYR A 415 8.61 10.11 28.18
CA TYR A 415 9.68 9.11 28.32
C TYR A 415 10.44 8.99 27.00
N ASP A 416 11.76 9.06 27.04
CA ASP A 416 12.63 8.88 25.88
C ASP A 416 12.84 7.38 25.62
N PRO A 417 12.23 6.79 24.56
CA PRO A 417 12.34 5.37 24.30
C PRO A 417 13.63 4.96 23.56
N SER A 418 14.54 5.91 23.25
CA SER A 418 15.71 5.64 22.40
C SER A 418 16.60 4.52 22.95
N ALA A 419 16.85 4.51 24.27
CA ALA A 419 17.66 3.45 24.90
C ALA A 419 16.97 2.09 24.83
N CYS A 420 15.63 2.06 24.98
CA CYS A 420 14.84 0.85 24.83
C CYS A 420 14.87 0.33 23.39
N ALA A 421 14.69 1.21 22.41
CA ALA A 421 14.77 0.87 20.98
C ALA A 421 16.16 0.34 20.61
N ALA A 422 17.22 0.99 21.08
CA ALA A 422 18.58 0.52 20.86
C ALA A 422 18.81 -0.90 21.43
N ALA A 423 18.33 -1.15 22.65
CA ALA A 423 18.50 -2.45 23.31
C ALA A 423 17.71 -3.58 22.64
N TRP A 424 16.50 -3.30 22.18
CA TRP A 424 15.62 -4.29 21.56
C TRP A 424 15.86 -4.46 20.06
N LEU A 425 15.99 -3.36 19.33
CA LEU A 425 15.83 -3.36 17.87
C LEU A 425 17.16 -3.25 17.13
N ARG A 426 18.14 -2.50 17.69
CA ARG A 426 19.47 -2.34 17.08
C ARG A 426 20.54 -3.25 17.65
N SER A 427 20.21 -4.06 18.65
CA SER A 427 21.12 -5.03 19.28
C SER A 427 20.98 -6.41 18.66
N GLU A 428 22.09 -7.15 18.57
CA GLU A 428 22.09 -8.58 18.24
C GLU A 428 21.49 -9.47 19.36
N ALA A 429 21.28 -8.91 20.56
CA ALA A 429 20.73 -9.62 21.70
C ALA A 429 19.28 -9.18 22.00
N VAL A 430 18.63 -9.93 22.87
CA VAL A 430 17.38 -9.57 23.52
C VAL A 430 17.69 -9.18 24.97
N PRO A 431 17.13 -8.09 25.53
CA PRO A 431 17.30 -7.72 26.93
C PRO A 431 16.91 -8.88 27.87
N ALA A 432 17.78 -9.26 28.81
CA ALA A 432 17.61 -10.44 29.66
C ALA A 432 16.31 -10.40 30.48
N GLU A 433 15.93 -9.24 30.98
CA GLU A 433 14.70 -9.05 31.78
C GLU A 433 13.48 -8.69 30.92
N GLN A 434 13.66 -8.57 29.59
CA GLN A 434 12.60 -8.17 28.63
C GLN A 434 11.88 -6.86 29.01
N VAL A 435 12.60 -5.91 29.57
CA VAL A 435 12.11 -4.57 29.95
C VAL A 435 12.88 -3.47 29.22
N CYS A 436 12.33 -2.27 29.25
CA CYS A 436 13.09 -1.07 28.86
C CYS A 436 14.03 -0.64 29.99
N PRO A 437 15.26 -0.26 29.70
CA PRO A 437 16.20 0.26 30.68
C PRO A 437 15.76 1.58 31.35
#